data_426e85e13a05369bf24a6450242f5a84
#
_entry.id   426e85e13a05369bf24a6450242f5a84
#
_cell.length_a   1.000
_cell.length_b   1.000
_cell.length_c   1.000
_cell.angle_alpha   90.00
_cell.angle_beta   90.00
_cell.angle_gamma   90.00
#
_symmetry.space_group_name_H-M   'P 1'
#
loop_
_entity.id
_entity.type
_entity.pdbx_description
1 polymer ?
#
loop_
_entity_poly.entity_id
_entity_poly.type
_entity_poly.pdbx_seq_one_letter_code
_entity_poly.pdbx_strand_id
1 'polypeptide(L)'
;MMIEGSQLDDYGHFNDIDLLMQETHDFDRTIGAIYEWAAKDGETLVVVTADHETGGLTLVDGDLAEGRIVCKFSTGGHSGVMVPVYAFGPGAEEFTGIF
;
A
#
# COMPACT_ATOMS: atom_id res chain seq x y z
N MET A 1 14.32 -11.32 -1.59
CA MET A 1 14.61 -9.89 -1.29
C MET A 1 13.35 -9.28 -0.66
N MET A 2 13.50 -8.43 0.35
CA MET A 2 12.41 -7.67 0.96
C MET A 2 12.68 -6.17 0.76
N ILE A 3 11.65 -5.42 0.43
CA ILE A 3 11.70 -3.97 0.24
C ILE A 3 10.57 -3.37 1.08
N GLU A 4 10.88 -2.40 1.91
CA GLU A 4 9.93 -1.77 2.82
C GLU A 4 9.68 -0.31 2.45
N GLY A 5 8.41 0.09 2.42
CA GLY A 5 7.96 1.47 2.33
C GLY A 5 7.73 2.06 3.73
N SER A 6 8.76 2.16 4.56
CA SER A 6 8.66 2.50 5.98
C SER A 6 8.05 3.87 6.27
N GLN A 7 8.23 4.85 5.40
CA GLN A 7 7.70 6.21 5.59
C GLN A 7 6.17 6.27 5.53
N LEU A 8 5.51 5.27 4.94
CA LEU A 8 4.05 5.17 4.95
C LEU A 8 3.50 5.08 6.38
N ASP A 9 4.15 4.29 7.22
CA ASP A 9 3.81 4.16 8.63
C ASP A 9 4.05 5.48 9.39
N ASP A 10 5.22 6.09 9.22
CA ASP A 10 5.57 7.34 9.89
C ASP A 10 4.55 8.46 9.59
N TYR A 11 4.21 8.65 8.32
CA TYR A 11 3.24 9.69 7.94
C TYR A 11 1.81 9.34 8.30
N GLY A 12 1.47 8.07 8.40
CA GLY A 12 0.23 7.59 9.01
C GLY A 12 0.13 7.99 10.48
N HIS A 13 1.18 7.78 11.25
CA HIS A 13 1.28 8.20 12.65
C HIS A 13 1.12 9.71 12.85
N PHE A 14 1.69 10.51 11.95
CA PHE A 14 1.55 11.97 11.97
C PHE A 14 0.22 12.48 11.41
N ASN A 15 -0.60 11.61 10.84
CA ASN A 15 -1.84 11.97 10.16
C ASN A 15 -1.61 13.01 9.04
N ASP A 16 -0.46 12.92 8.37
CA ASP A 16 -0.06 13.82 7.29
C ASP A 16 -0.44 13.22 5.93
N ILE A 17 -1.60 13.63 5.42
CA ILE A 17 -2.12 13.07 4.16
C ILE A 17 -1.27 13.46 2.94
N ASP A 18 -0.68 14.65 2.92
CA ASP A 18 0.10 15.10 1.78
C ASP A 18 1.39 14.30 1.62
N LEU A 19 2.12 14.10 2.71
CA LEU A 19 3.32 13.27 2.72
C LEU A 19 2.98 11.79 2.52
N LEU A 20 1.90 11.31 3.13
CA LEU A 20 1.43 9.94 2.95
C LEU A 20 1.10 9.63 1.47
N MET A 21 0.44 10.56 0.77
CA MET A 21 0.17 10.42 -0.66
C MET A 21 1.45 10.40 -1.50
N GLN A 22 2.41 11.26 -1.21
CA GLN A 22 3.69 11.30 -1.92
C GLN A 22 4.44 9.97 -1.77
N GLU A 23 4.56 9.45 -0.56
CA GLU A 23 5.20 8.16 -0.28
C GLU A 23 4.45 6.99 -0.92
N THR A 24 3.11 7.04 -0.92
CA THR A 24 2.29 6.03 -1.61
C THR A 24 2.60 6.00 -3.11
N HIS A 25 2.68 7.16 -3.75
CA HIS A 25 3.06 7.25 -5.16
C HIS A 25 4.47 6.75 -5.44
N ASP A 26 5.44 7.10 -4.59
CA ASP A 26 6.81 6.64 -4.76
C ASP A 26 6.95 5.13 -4.55
N PHE A 27 6.26 4.58 -3.56
CA PHE A 27 6.25 3.13 -3.34
C PHE A 27 5.54 2.38 -4.48
N ASP A 28 4.41 2.90 -4.97
CA ASP A 28 3.69 2.34 -6.12
C ASP A 28 4.58 2.28 -7.38
N ARG A 29 5.37 3.32 -7.65
CA ARG A 29 6.35 3.32 -8.76
C ARG A 29 7.43 2.26 -8.57
N THR A 30 7.90 2.08 -7.35
CA THR A 30 8.88 1.03 -7.01
C THR A 30 8.28 -0.36 -7.25
N ILE A 31 7.06 -0.59 -6.80
CA ILE A 31 6.31 -1.83 -7.05
C ILE A 31 6.13 -2.05 -8.56
N GLY A 32 5.76 -1.02 -9.30
CA GLY A 32 5.60 -1.08 -10.75
C GLY A 32 6.88 -1.55 -11.46
N ALA A 33 8.05 -1.01 -11.09
CA ALA A 33 9.33 -1.40 -11.64
C ALA A 33 9.68 -2.87 -11.32
N ILE A 34 9.39 -3.31 -10.09
CA ILE A 34 9.60 -4.69 -9.67
C ILE A 34 8.67 -5.63 -10.45
N TYR A 35 7.40 -5.25 -10.61
CA TYR A 35 6.42 -6.00 -11.37
C TYR A 35 6.85 -6.19 -12.83
N GLU A 36 7.29 -5.13 -13.50
CA GLU A 36 7.78 -5.20 -14.88
C GLU A 36 9.00 -6.11 -15.02
N TRP A 37 9.91 -6.03 -14.06
CA TRP A 37 11.09 -6.90 -14.03
C TRP A 37 10.69 -8.36 -13.82
N ALA A 38 9.84 -8.65 -12.83
CA ALA A 38 9.38 -10.00 -12.51
C ALA A 38 8.60 -10.63 -13.67
N ALA A 39 7.79 -9.83 -14.39
CA ALA A 39 7.07 -10.28 -15.57
C ALA A 39 8.01 -10.74 -16.69
N LYS A 40 9.14 -10.06 -16.87
CA LYS A 40 10.16 -10.44 -17.85
C LYS A 40 10.96 -11.66 -17.42
N ASP A 41 11.26 -11.77 -16.13
CA ASP A 41 11.96 -12.91 -15.55
C ASP A 41 11.11 -14.19 -15.61
N GLY A 42 9.84 -14.13 -15.32
CA GLY A 42 8.88 -15.22 -15.39
C GLY A 42 8.99 -16.27 -14.29
N GLU A 43 9.99 -16.19 -13.42
CA GLU A 43 10.26 -17.14 -12.34
C GLU A 43 10.17 -16.52 -10.93
N THR A 44 9.88 -15.23 -10.85
CA THR A 44 9.82 -14.48 -9.59
C THR A 44 8.38 -14.31 -9.11
N LEU A 45 8.11 -14.75 -7.89
CA LEU A 45 6.90 -14.41 -7.15
C LEU A 45 7.09 -13.06 -6.45
N VAL A 46 6.19 -12.12 -6.69
CA VAL A 46 6.11 -10.82 -6.01
C VAL A 46 4.90 -10.82 -5.10
N VAL A 47 5.10 -10.51 -3.83
CA VAL A 47 4.03 -10.35 -2.84
C VAL A 47 4.12 -8.95 -2.26
N VAL A 48 3.01 -8.21 -2.26
CA VAL A 48 2.89 -6.88 -1.67
C VAL A 48 1.83 -6.92 -0.59
N THR A 49 2.20 -6.52 0.60
CA THR A 49 1.29 -6.48 1.75
C THR A 49 1.78 -5.44 2.76
N ALA A 50 1.02 -5.23 3.81
CA ALA A 50 1.43 -4.49 4.99
C ALA A 50 1.36 -5.41 6.22
N ASP A 51 2.06 -5.06 7.28
CA ASP A 51 1.99 -5.73 8.58
C ASP A 51 0.78 -5.24 9.39
N HIS A 52 0.35 -3.97 9.20
CA HIS A 52 -0.83 -3.36 9.81
C HIS A 52 -1.26 -2.09 9.04
N GLU A 53 -2.38 -1.54 9.45
CA GLU A 53 -2.85 -0.20 9.06
C GLU A 53 -2.38 0.82 10.11
N THR A 54 -2.12 2.06 9.71
CA THR A 54 -1.69 3.15 10.58
C THR A 54 -2.51 4.42 10.35
N GLY A 55 -2.96 5.04 11.44
CA GLY A 55 -3.69 6.30 11.44
C GLY A 55 -5.22 6.15 11.38
N GLY A 56 -5.74 4.99 11.07
CA GLY A 56 -7.18 4.78 10.86
C GLY A 56 -7.73 5.64 9.73
N LEU A 57 -6.95 5.75 8.63
CA LEU A 57 -7.29 6.58 7.48
C LEU A 57 -8.57 6.10 6.80
N THR A 58 -9.52 7.02 6.66
CA THR A 58 -10.78 6.77 5.94
C THR A 58 -10.96 7.81 4.84
N LEU A 59 -11.21 7.37 3.61
CA LEU A 59 -11.62 8.24 2.52
C LEU A 59 -13.13 8.47 2.63
N VAL A 60 -13.54 9.70 2.93
CA VAL A 60 -14.95 10.04 3.19
C VAL A 60 -15.62 10.69 1.99
N ASP A 61 -14.85 11.27 1.07
CA ASP A 61 -15.34 11.90 -0.16
C ASP A 61 -14.18 12.10 -1.13
N GLY A 62 -14.48 12.52 -2.37
CA GLY A 62 -13.48 12.86 -3.36
C GLY A 62 -14.08 13.20 -4.70
N ASP A 63 -13.25 13.71 -5.61
CA ASP A 63 -13.60 14.00 -6.99
C ASP A 63 -12.42 13.59 -7.90
N LEU A 64 -12.64 12.56 -8.71
CA LEU A 64 -11.61 12.04 -9.61
C LEU A 64 -11.24 13.04 -10.73
N ALA A 65 -12.22 13.82 -11.19
CA ALA A 65 -11.97 14.81 -12.26
C ALA A 65 -11.10 15.96 -11.77
N GLU A 66 -11.25 16.33 -10.50
CA GLU A 66 -10.44 17.36 -9.84
C GLU A 66 -9.16 16.80 -9.19
N GLY A 67 -9.00 15.49 -9.14
CA GLY A 67 -7.89 14.84 -8.42
C GLY A 67 -7.91 15.11 -6.92
N ARG A 68 -9.11 15.25 -6.34
CA ARG A 68 -9.31 15.63 -4.94
C ARG A 68 -9.78 14.45 -4.11
N ILE A 69 -9.21 14.31 -2.91
CA ILE A 69 -9.71 13.39 -1.89
C ILE A 69 -10.04 14.16 -0.62
N VAL A 70 -11.02 13.67 0.13
CA VAL A 70 -11.33 14.11 1.49
C VAL A 70 -11.17 12.91 2.42
N CYS A 71 -10.32 13.04 3.39
CA CYS A 71 -10.01 11.94 4.31
C CYS A 71 -10.10 12.36 5.76
N LYS A 72 -10.18 11.37 6.63
CA LYS A 72 -10.09 11.53 8.09
C LYS A 72 -9.20 10.45 8.67
N PHE A 73 -8.44 10.82 9.69
CA PHE A 73 -7.69 9.90 10.54
C PHE A 73 -8.41 9.73 11.86
N SER A 74 -8.48 8.52 12.38
CA SER A 74 -9.16 8.23 13.66
C SER A 74 -8.19 8.04 14.82
N THR A 75 -6.90 7.86 14.56
CA THR A 75 -5.88 7.62 15.58
C THR A 75 -4.50 8.09 15.10
N GLY A 76 -3.58 8.31 16.02
CA GLY A 76 -2.15 8.45 15.76
C GLY A 76 -1.37 7.14 15.93
N GLY A 77 -2.06 6.02 16.09
CA GLY A 77 -1.48 4.68 16.22
C GLY A 77 -1.93 3.75 15.11
N HIS A 78 -1.77 2.45 15.34
CA HIS A 78 -2.25 1.42 14.43
C HIS A 78 -3.72 1.11 14.65
N SER A 79 -4.40 0.61 13.62
CA SER A 79 -5.75 0.06 13.75
C SER A 79 -5.76 -1.43 13.38
N GLY A 80 -6.84 -2.12 13.78
CA GLY A 80 -7.04 -3.55 13.49
C GLY A 80 -7.76 -3.81 12.16
N VAL A 81 -7.79 -2.84 11.25
CA VAL A 81 -8.37 -3.02 9.92
C VAL A 81 -7.54 -4.00 9.12
N MET A 82 -8.19 -4.91 8.40
CA MET A 82 -7.51 -5.84 7.51
C MET A 82 -6.75 -5.09 6.41
N VAL A 83 -5.53 -5.56 6.14
CA VAL A 83 -4.71 -5.04 5.04
C VAL A 83 -4.74 -6.02 3.87
N PRO A 84 -4.65 -5.52 2.62
CA PRO A 84 -4.67 -6.39 1.44
C PRO A 84 -3.35 -7.12 1.25
N VAL A 85 -3.44 -8.29 0.60
CA VAL A 85 -2.28 -9.00 0.05
C VAL A 85 -2.46 -9.07 -1.46
N TYR A 86 -1.46 -8.60 -2.19
CA TYR A 86 -1.38 -8.73 -3.64
C TYR A 86 -0.25 -9.67 -3.99
N ALA A 87 -0.47 -10.57 -4.93
CA ALA A 87 0.56 -11.48 -5.40
C ALA A 87 0.57 -11.55 -6.93
N PHE A 88 1.78 -11.68 -7.50
CA PHE A 88 2.00 -11.82 -8.93
C PHE A 88 3.15 -12.77 -9.20
N GLY A 89 3.00 -13.62 -10.24
CA GLY A 89 4.03 -14.57 -10.67
C GLY A 89 3.71 -16.00 -10.23
N PRO A 90 4.69 -16.92 -10.37
CA PRO A 90 4.50 -18.33 -10.03
C PRO A 90 4.11 -18.52 -8.56
N GLY A 91 3.00 -19.21 -8.28
CA GLY A 91 2.50 -19.44 -6.93
C GLY A 91 1.59 -18.34 -6.38
N ALA A 92 1.27 -17.31 -7.16
CA ALA A 92 0.40 -16.21 -6.73
C ALA A 92 -1.02 -16.67 -6.34
N GLU A 93 -1.49 -17.78 -6.92
CA GLU A 93 -2.78 -18.40 -6.61
C GLU A 93 -2.93 -18.85 -5.15
N GLU A 94 -1.84 -19.10 -4.47
CA GLU A 94 -1.84 -19.48 -3.04
C GLU A 94 -2.18 -18.30 -2.11
N PHE A 95 -2.16 -17.07 -2.60
CA PHE A 95 -2.43 -15.86 -1.84
C PHE A 95 -3.87 -15.36 -1.98
N THR A 96 -4.81 -16.25 -2.27
CA THR A 96 -6.24 -15.90 -2.38
C THR A 96 -6.96 -16.22 -1.07
N GLY A 97 -7.89 -15.34 -0.66
CA GLY A 97 -8.74 -15.56 0.52
C GLY A 97 -8.45 -14.58 1.66
N ILE A 98 -8.80 -14.99 2.87
CA ILE A 98 -8.58 -14.25 4.12
C ILE A 98 -7.69 -15.12 5.00
N PHE A 99 -6.65 -14.53 5.50
CA PHE A 99 -5.64 -15.23 6.32
C PHE A 99 -5.68 -14.77 7.77
#